data_96c3abceef483c8b45f2587501f26973
#
_entry.id   96c3abceef483c8b45f2587501f26973
#
_cell.length_a   1.000
_cell.length_b   1.000
_cell.length_c   1.000
_cell.angle_alpha   90.00
_cell.angle_beta   90.00
_cell.angle_gamma   90.00
#
_symmetry.space_group_name_H-M   'P 1'
#
loop_
_entity.id
_entity.type
_entity.pdbx_description
1 polymer ?
#
loop_
_entity_poly.entity_id
_entity_poly.type
_entity_poly.pdbx_seq_one_letter_code
_entity_poly.pdbx_strand_id
1 'polypeptide(L)'
;MKKLFAFLTQFQCTYLDISNLANERTFKAITWLLFSIISFDLMAVHIRYLSITYTPEELSFYRNTLGLIPSILLLYFTAELSLKLQDYKIKQWKLAFFRGFIVALAQLLFYTAISKLELATVATLGQTGPIFIVILAIVLYKEYVGVWRWAAIFIGFVGTVLVIKPGSDIFNWYSILPIGASFCLSLIHI
;
A
#
# COMPACT_ATOMS: atom_id res chain seq x y z
N MET A 1 4.61 -14.64 53.27
CA MET A 1 4.08 -15.50 52.20
C MET A 1 2.79 -14.98 51.58
N LYS A 2 1.74 -14.62 52.33
CA LYS A 2 0.45 -14.15 51.76
C LYS A 2 0.57 -12.88 50.85
N LYS A 3 1.44 -11.93 51.18
CA LYS A 3 1.64 -10.70 50.32
C LYS A 3 2.36 -10.96 49.02
N LEU A 4 3.26 -11.93 49.00
CA LEU A 4 3.98 -12.33 47.76
C LEU A 4 3.04 -13.07 46.79
N PHE A 5 2.15 -13.91 47.34
CA PHE A 5 1.17 -14.64 46.52
C PHE A 5 0.11 -13.72 45.94
N ALA A 6 -0.36 -12.70 46.67
CA ALA A 6 -1.26 -11.68 46.17
C ALA A 6 -0.61 -10.80 45.08
N PHE A 7 0.68 -10.50 45.22
CA PHE A 7 1.43 -9.75 44.20
C PHE A 7 1.59 -10.55 42.91
N LEU A 8 1.92 -11.84 43.01
CA LEU A 8 2.04 -12.73 41.84
C LEU A 8 0.74 -12.96 41.11
N THR A 9 -0.38 -13.12 41.85
CA THR A 9 -1.72 -13.26 41.24
C THR A 9 -2.17 -11.97 40.55
N GLN A 10 -1.87 -10.81 41.13
CA GLN A 10 -2.17 -9.52 40.52
C GLN A 10 -1.34 -9.27 39.24
N PHE A 11 -0.07 -9.70 39.25
CA PHE A 11 0.80 -9.62 38.08
C PHE A 11 0.35 -10.55 36.96
N GLN A 12 -0.07 -11.78 37.28
CA GLN A 12 -0.64 -12.68 36.27
C GLN A 12 -1.97 -12.19 35.70
N CYS A 13 -2.85 -11.61 36.51
CA CYS A 13 -4.11 -11.04 36.05
C CYS A 13 -3.87 -9.87 35.10
N THR A 14 -2.92 -8.97 35.41
CA THR A 14 -2.55 -7.83 34.58
C THR A 14 -1.92 -8.29 33.27
N TYR A 15 -1.09 -9.32 33.28
CA TYR A 15 -0.45 -9.88 32.08
C TYR A 15 -1.48 -10.55 31.16
N LEU A 16 -2.43 -11.29 31.69
CA LEU A 16 -3.54 -11.91 30.95
C LEU A 16 -4.47 -10.85 30.33
N ASP A 17 -4.75 -9.76 31.04
CA ASP A 17 -5.55 -8.64 30.52
C ASP A 17 -4.83 -7.94 29.35
N ILE A 18 -3.53 -7.68 29.47
CA ILE A 18 -2.74 -7.06 28.41
C ILE A 18 -2.66 -7.99 27.18
N SER A 19 -2.51 -9.29 27.37
CA SER A 19 -2.46 -10.27 26.28
C SER A 19 -3.80 -10.38 25.54
N ASN A 20 -4.91 -10.34 26.26
CA ASN A 20 -6.25 -10.35 25.69
C ASN A 20 -6.55 -9.07 24.92
N LEU A 21 -6.20 -7.88 25.47
CA LEU A 21 -6.34 -6.60 24.79
C LEU A 21 -5.46 -6.51 23.54
N ALA A 22 -4.24 -7.05 23.59
CA ALA A 22 -3.36 -7.11 22.41
C ALA A 22 -3.95 -8.03 21.34
N ASN A 23 -4.53 -9.18 21.74
CA ASN A 23 -5.15 -10.14 20.82
C ASN A 23 -6.41 -9.55 20.15
N GLU A 24 -7.27 -8.87 20.89
CA GLU A 24 -8.44 -8.19 20.33
C GLU A 24 -8.07 -7.07 19.36
N ARG A 25 -7.05 -6.26 19.68
CA ARG A 25 -6.57 -5.19 18.79
C ARG A 25 -5.97 -5.77 17.52
N THR A 26 -5.21 -6.85 17.64
CA THR A 26 -4.61 -7.55 16.50
C THR A 26 -5.70 -8.16 15.61
N PHE A 27 -6.70 -8.80 16.19
CA PHE A 27 -7.82 -9.37 15.44
C PHE A 27 -8.60 -8.29 14.68
N LYS A 28 -8.93 -7.18 15.32
CA LYS A 28 -9.58 -6.02 14.66
C LYS A 28 -8.72 -5.48 13.52
N ALA A 29 -7.41 -5.33 13.72
CA ALA A 29 -6.50 -4.85 12.69
C ALA A 29 -6.46 -5.80 11.48
N ILE A 30 -6.41 -7.12 11.71
CA ILE A 30 -6.45 -8.13 10.65
C ILE A 30 -7.77 -8.06 9.88
N THR A 31 -8.90 -7.93 10.59
CA THR A 31 -10.23 -7.83 9.95
C THR A 31 -10.33 -6.59 9.06
N TRP A 32 -9.86 -5.43 9.52
CA TRP A 32 -9.82 -4.21 8.71
C TRP A 32 -8.88 -4.32 7.50
N LEU A 33 -7.76 -5.00 7.67
CA LEU A 33 -6.81 -5.26 6.59
C LEU A 33 -7.45 -6.14 5.51
N LEU A 34 -8.10 -7.24 5.89
CA LEU A 34 -8.81 -8.11 4.95
C LEU A 34 -9.91 -7.36 4.20
N PHE A 35 -10.71 -6.56 4.91
CA PHE A 35 -11.74 -5.74 4.27
C PHE A 35 -11.15 -4.73 3.27
N SER A 36 -10.02 -4.12 3.63
CA SER A 36 -9.29 -3.20 2.74
C SER A 36 -8.80 -3.90 1.46
N ILE A 37 -8.24 -5.10 1.58
CA ILE A 37 -7.76 -5.89 0.43
C ILE A 37 -8.93 -6.23 -0.49
N ILE A 38 -10.03 -6.77 0.06
CA ILE A 38 -11.21 -7.10 -0.73
C ILE A 38 -11.76 -5.86 -1.45
N SER A 39 -11.84 -4.73 -0.77
CA SER A 39 -12.30 -3.48 -1.38
C SER A 39 -11.38 -3.01 -2.51
N PHE A 40 -10.07 -3.17 -2.35
CA PHE A 40 -9.07 -2.84 -3.38
C PHE A 40 -9.20 -3.76 -4.60
N ASP A 41 -9.38 -5.05 -4.39
CA ASP A 41 -9.56 -6.03 -5.47
C ASP A 41 -10.87 -5.79 -6.23
N LEU A 42 -11.96 -5.50 -5.53
CA LEU A 42 -13.22 -5.10 -6.16
C LEU A 42 -13.05 -3.84 -7.02
N MET A 43 -12.31 -2.85 -6.53
CA MET A 43 -11.97 -1.66 -7.31
C MET A 43 -11.19 -2.04 -8.58
N ALA A 44 -10.20 -2.93 -8.50
CA ALA A 44 -9.42 -3.36 -9.66
C ALA A 44 -10.29 -4.07 -10.71
N VAL A 45 -11.25 -4.90 -10.29
CA VAL A 45 -12.22 -5.54 -11.19
C VAL A 45 -13.11 -4.49 -11.90
N HIS A 46 -13.60 -3.48 -11.16
CA HIS A 46 -14.38 -2.40 -11.76
C HIS A 46 -13.58 -1.58 -12.78
N ILE A 47 -12.32 -1.27 -12.47
CA ILE A 47 -11.42 -0.58 -13.40
C ILE A 47 -11.24 -1.41 -14.67
N ARG A 48 -11.03 -2.73 -14.54
CA ARG A 48 -10.92 -3.63 -15.69
C ARG A 48 -12.17 -3.60 -16.56
N TYR A 49 -13.34 -3.66 -15.96
CA TYR A 49 -14.62 -3.61 -16.69
C TYR A 49 -14.81 -2.26 -17.40
N LEU A 50 -14.56 -1.16 -16.71
CA LEU A 50 -14.71 0.18 -17.27
C LEU A 50 -13.64 0.51 -18.31
N SER A 51 -12.45 -0.12 -18.26
CA SER A 51 -11.37 0.09 -19.24
C SER A 51 -11.71 -0.38 -20.66
N ILE A 52 -12.85 -1.04 -20.86
CA ILE A 52 -13.38 -1.39 -22.18
C ILE A 52 -13.92 -0.13 -22.88
N THR A 53 -14.50 0.79 -22.10
CA THR A 53 -15.20 1.97 -22.64
C THR A 53 -14.43 3.27 -22.41
N TYR A 54 -13.72 3.37 -21.28
CA TYR A 54 -13.01 4.58 -20.86
C TYR A 54 -11.50 4.39 -20.90
N THR A 55 -10.77 5.48 -21.17
CA THR A 55 -9.31 5.47 -21.13
C THR A 55 -8.78 5.43 -19.67
N PRO A 56 -7.56 4.91 -19.44
CA PRO A 56 -6.96 4.89 -18.09
C PRO A 56 -6.84 6.28 -17.45
N GLU A 57 -6.62 7.31 -18.28
CA GLU A 57 -6.54 8.71 -17.86
C GLU A 57 -7.88 9.22 -17.33
N GLU A 58 -8.97 8.95 -18.05
CA GLU A 58 -10.33 9.32 -17.64
C GLU A 58 -10.71 8.64 -16.34
N LEU A 59 -10.45 7.34 -16.23
CA LEU A 59 -10.73 6.58 -15.01
C LEU A 59 -9.95 7.13 -13.81
N SER A 60 -8.68 7.50 -14.02
CA SER A 60 -7.84 8.12 -13.00
C SER A 60 -8.42 9.47 -12.57
N PHE A 61 -8.85 10.29 -13.53
CA PHE A 61 -9.43 11.61 -13.26
C PHE A 61 -10.73 11.49 -12.46
N TYR A 62 -11.68 10.64 -12.91
CA TYR A 62 -12.96 10.43 -12.20
C TYR A 62 -12.73 9.92 -10.78
N ARG A 63 -11.86 8.93 -10.60
CA ARG A 63 -11.55 8.40 -9.26
C ARG A 63 -11.00 9.46 -8.33
N ASN A 64 -10.05 10.27 -8.79
CA ASN A 64 -9.44 11.30 -7.94
C ASN A 64 -10.43 12.42 -7.63
N THR A 65 -11.23 12.85 -8.60
CA THR A 65 -12.23 13.92 -8.41
C THR A 65 -13.36 13.45 -7.48
N LEU A 66 -13.94 12.29 -7.74
CA LEU A 66 -15.01 11.75 -6.90
C LEU A 66 -14.50 11.35 -5.51
N GLY A 67 -13.25 10.91 -5.39
CA GLY A 67 -12.61 10.56 -4.13
C GLY A 67 -12.38 11.74 -3.20
N LEU A 68 -12.36 12.98 -3.71
CA LEU A 68 -12.29 14.18 -2.87
C LEU A 68 -13.53 14.35 -1.98
N ILE A 69 -14.72 13.98 -2.48
CA ILE A 69 -15.97 14.15 -1.75
C ILE A 69 -15.95 13.37 -0.42
N PRO A 70 -15.76 12.04 -0.40
CA PRO A 70 -15.71 11.28 0.85
C PRO A 70 -14.53 11.68 1.74
N SER A 71 -13.39 12.10 1.15
CA SER A 71 -12.24 12.56 1.92
C SER A 71 -12.54 13.85 2.68
N ILE A 72 -13.19 14.81 2.04
CA ILE A 72 -13.60 16.06 2.69
C ILE A 72 -14.67 15.79 3.75
N LEU A 73 -15.67 14.94 3.46
CA LEU A 73 -16.69 14.55 4.42
C LEU A 73 -16.07 13.88 5.65
N LEU A 74 -15.13 12.98 5.46
CA LEU A 74 -14.44 12.30 6.56
C LEU A 74 -13.67 13.29 7.43
N LEU A 75 -12.95 14.23 6.84
CA LEU A 75 -12.26 15.30 7.57
C LEU A 75 -13.24 16.16 8.38
N TYR A 76 -14.39 16.48 7.80
CA TYR A 76 -15.43 17.26 8.47
C TYR A 76 -16.03 16.51 9.67
N PHE A 77 -16.36 15.23 9.53
CA PHE A 77 -16.94 14.41 10.59
C PHE A 77 -15.96 14.03 11.69
N THR A 78 -14.65 13.94 11.38
CA THR A 78 -13.62 13.59 12.37
C THR A 78 -13.25 14.81 13.26
N ALA A 79 -13.87 15.98 13.02
CA ALA A 79 -13.62 17.25 13.71
C ALA A 79 -12.14 17.72 13.67
N GLU A 80 -11.33 17.11 12.83
CA GLU A 80 -9.96 17.55 12.54
C GLU A 80 -9.95 18.78 11.64
N LEU A 81 -11.09 19.10 11.01
CA LEU A 81 -11.26 20.31 10.24
C LEU A 81 -11.53 21.48 11.19
N SER A 82 -10.51 21.97 11.86
CA SER A 82 -10.56 23.24 12.54
C SER A 82 -10.76 24.34 11.48
N LEU A 83 -11.84 25.11 11.58
CA LEU A 83 -12.18 26.21 10.65
C LEU A 83 -11.15 27.37 10.66
N LYS A 84 -10.07 27.24 11.41
CA LYS A 84 -8.96 28.18 11.38
C LYS A 84 -8.05 27.86 10.21
N LEU A 85 -8.25 28.53 9.10
CA LEU A 85 -7.40 28.47 7.89
C LEU A 85 -5.88 28.61 8.14
N GLN A 86 -5.48 29.09 9.32
CA GLN A 86 -4.07 29.22 9.71
C GLN A 86 -3.37 27.90 10.02
N ASP A 87 -4.11 26.86 10.43
CA ASP A 87 -3.56 25.56 10.79
C ASP A 87 -3.23 24.70 9.57
N TYR A 88 -3.73 25.09 8.38
CA TYR A 88 -3.53 24.38 7.11
C TYR A 88 -2.36 24.87 6.27
N LYS A 89 -1.46 25.70 6.81
CA LYS A 89 -0.24 26.09 6.11
C LYS A 89 0.70 24.90 5.95
N ILE A 90 0.68 24.33 4.75
CA ILE A 90 1.61 23.26 4.36
C ILE A 90 3.02 23.83 4.37
N LYS A 91 3.83 23.51 5.40
CA LYS A 91 5.22 23.96 5.51
C LYS A 91 6.10 23.52 4.33
N GLN A 92 5.80 22.36 3.75
CA GLN A 92 6.58 21.72 2.68
C GLN A 92 5.73 21.46 1.43
N TRP A 93 5.14 22.52 0.89
CA TRP A 93 4.26 22.40 -0.28
C TRP A 93 4.95 21.78 -1.51
N LYS A 94 6.25 22.01 -1.71
CA LYS A 94 7.02 21.41 -2.81
C LYS A 94 7.08 19.88 -2.70
N LEU A 95 7.33 19.37 -1.49
CA LEU A 95 7.35 17.94 -1.22
C LEU A 95 5.96 17.31 -1.40
N ALA A 96 4.91 18.00 -0.94
CA ALA A 96 3.52 17.55 -1.11
C ALA A 96 3.14 17.47 -2.61
N PHE A 97 3.53 18.47 -3.39
CA PHE A 97 3.31 18.48 -4.84
C PHE A 97 4.06 17.33 -5.53
N PHE A 98 5.34 17.15 -5.22
CA PHE A 98 6.14 16.08 -5.79
C PHE A 98 5.59 14.68 -5.44
N ARG A 99 5.17 14.49 -4.19
CA ARG A 99 4.49 13.27 -3.76
C ARG A 99 3.20 13.02 -4.54
N GLY A 100 2.36 14.05 -4.68
CA GLY A 100 1.12 13.96 -5.46
C GLY A 100 1.36 13.59 -6.92
N PHE A 101 2.39 14.17 -7.53
CA PHE A 101 2.79 13.85 -8.90
C PHE A 101 3.22 12.38 -9.05
N ILE A 102 4.06 11.87 -8.13
CA ILE A 102 4.48 10.46 -8.15
C ILE A 102 3.29 9.52 -7.96
N VAL A 103 2.35 9.85 -7.05
CA VAL A 103 1.12 9.05 -6.86
C VAL A 103 0.30 9.01 -8.14
N ALA A 104 0.10 10.15 -8.79
CA ALA A 104 -0.66 10.23 -10.04
C ALA A 104 -0.01 9.40 -11.15
N LEU A 105 1.32 9.49 -11.27
CA LEU A 105 2.08 8.70 -12.23
C LEU A 105 1.95 7.19 -11.95
N ALA A 106 2.13 6.77 -10.70
CA ALA A 106 1.96 5.38 -10.29
C ALA A 106 0.56 4.85 -10.62
N GLN A 107 -0.46 5.66 -10.37
CA GLN A 107 -1.85 5.32 -10.66
C GLN A 107 -2.10 5.15 -12.16
N LEU A 108 -1.60 6.05 -13.00
CA LEU A 108 -1.73 5.95 -14.46
C LEU A 108 -1.06 4.68 -14.98
N LEU A 109 0.18 4.39 -14.54
CA LEU A 109 0.89 3.17 -14.91
C LEU A 109 0.10 1.92 -14.51
N PHE A 110 -0.45 1.90 -13.30
CA PHE A 110 -1.22 0.76 -12.80
C PHE A 110 -2.53 0.57 -13.57
N TYR A 111 -3.26 1.64 -13.88
CA TYR A 111 -4.52 1.57 -14.64
C TYR A 111 -4.29 1.14 -16.09
N THR A 112 -3.23 1.66 -16.71
CA THR A 112 -2.83 1.22 -18.05
C THR A 112 -2.46 -0.28 -18.04
N ALA A 113 -1.78 -0.74 -17.00
CA ALA A 113 -1.48 -2.16 -16.84
C ALA A 113 -2.75 -3.02 -16.73
N ILE A 114 -3.73 -2.62 -15.91
CA ILE A 114 -5.00 -3.32 -15.74
C ILE A 114 -5.78 -3.40 -17.07
N SER A 115 -5.71 -2.35 -17.90
CA SER A 115 -6.42 -2.34 -19.19
C SER A 115 -5.79 -3.28 -20.22
N LYS A 116 -4.49 -3.57 -20.15
CA LYS A 116 -3.72 -4.30 -21.17
C LYS A 116 -3.30 -5.71 -20.75
N LEU A 117 -3.22 -5.98 -19.45
CA LEU A 117 -2.78 -7.26 -18.90
C LEU A 117 -3.92 -7.95 -18.14
N GLU A 118 -3.73 -9.24 -17.85
CA GLU A 118 -4.60 -9.97 -16.93
C GLU A 118 -4.45 -9.46 -15.50
N LEU A 119 -5.54 -9.37 -14.76
CA LEU A 119 -5.56 -8.86 -13.39
C LEU A 119 -4.59 -9.61 -12.46
N ALA A 120 -4.53 -10.94 -12.60
CA ALA A 120 -3.65 -11.78 -11.82
C ALA A 120 -2.17 -11.41 -12.03
N THR A 121 -1.78 -11.15 -13.28
CA THR A 121 -0.42 -10.71 -13.63
C THR A 121 -0.12 -9.34 -13.03
N VAL A 122 -1.04 -8.38 -13.15
CA VAL A 122 -0.87 -7.04 -12.57
C VAL A 122 -0.74 -7.11 -11.05
N ALA A 123 -1.59 -7.88 -10.38
CA ALA A 123 -1.54 -8.06 -8.93
C ALA A 123 -0.22 -8.68 -8.47
N THR A 124 0.25 -9.72 -9.17
CA THR A 124 1.52 -10.39 -8.83
C THR A 124 2.72 -9.47 -9.04
N LEU A 125 2.77 -8.74 -10.16
CA LEU A 125 3.84 -7.78 -10.44
C LEU A 125 3.78 -6.57 -9.49
N GLY A 126 2.60 -6.17 -9.04
CA GLY A 126 2.40 -5.14 -8.01
C GLY A 126 3.07 -5.50 -6.68
N GLN A 127 3.20 -6.78 -6.36
CA GLN A 127 3.89 -7.25 -5.14
C GLN A 127 5.42 -7.09 -5.17
N THR A 128 5.99 -6.52 -6.22
CA THR A 128 7.42 -6.13 -6.24
C THR A 128 7.72 -4.90 -5.38
N GLY A 129 6.71 -4.17 -4.91
CA GLY A 129 6.86 -2.98 -4.05
C GLY A 129 7.80 -3.16 -2.86
N PRO A 130 7.63 -4.19 -2.01
CA PRO A 130 8.53 -4.45 -0.89
C PRO A 130 10.01 -4.62 -1.28
N ILE A 131 10.29 -5.17 -2.48
CA ILE A 131 11.65 -5.32 -3.01
C ILE A 131 12.27 -3.93 -3.22
N PHE A 132 11.54 -3.02 -3.87
CA PHE A 132 12.01 -1.65 -4.10
C PHE A 132 12.16 -0.85 -2.81
N ILE A 133 11.26 -1.03 -1.83
CA ILE A 133 11.39 -0.37 -0.52
C ILE A 133 12.72 -0.74 0.13
N VAL A 134 13.09 -2.02 0.16
CA VAL A 134 14.34 -2.47 0.76
C VAL A 134 15.56 -1.96 -0.01
N ILE A 135 15.53 -2.01 -1.35
CA ILE A 135 16.62 -1.48 -2.18
C ILE A 135 16.81 0.02 -1.95
N LEU A 136 15.72 0.78 -1.96
CA LEU A 136 15.76 2.23 -1.71
C LEU A 136 16.22 2.56 -0.28
N ALA A 137 15.81 1.78 0.73
CA ALA A 137 16.27 1.95 2.11
C ALA A 137 17.80 1.78 2.22
N ILE A 138 18.37 0.80 1.52
CA ILE A 138 19.82 0.62 1.45
C ILE A 138 20.52 1.83 0.79
N VAL A 139 19.99 2.26 -0.36
CA VAL A 139 20.63 3.32 -1.16
C VAL A 139 20.52 4.68 -0.49
N LEU A 140 19.33 5.03 0.03
CA LEU A 140 19.05 6.37 0.57
C LEU A 140 19.45 6.50 2.05
N TYR A 141 19.19 5.48 2.87
CA TYR A 141 19.43 5.53 4.31
C TYR A 141 20.69 4.76 4.74
N LYS A 142 21.33 4.04 3.79
CA LYS A 142 22.49 3.19 4.09
C LYS A 142 22.23 2.18 5.22
N GLU A 143 20.98 1.70 5.30
CA GLU A 143 20.60 0.73 6.31
C GLU A 143 21.29 -0.62 6.07
N TYR A 144 21.75 -1.24 7.14
CA TYR A 144 22.27 -2.61 7.09
C TYR A 144 21.12 -3.61 6.96
N VAL A 145 21.08 -4.33 5.84
CA VAL A 145 20.05 -5.34 5.57
C VAL A 145 20.61 -6.73 5.88
N GLY A 146 19.98 -7.42 6.83
CA GLY A 146 20.39 -8.77 7.20
C GLY A 146 20.19 -9.78 6.04
N VAL A 147 20.95 -10.88 6.10
CA VAL A 147 20.98 -11.94 5.08
C VAL A 147 19.60 -12.50 4.76
N TRP A 148 18.72 -12.62 5.75
CA TRP A 148 17.35 -13.09 5.57
C TRP A 148 16.50 -12.19 4.68
N ARG A 149 16.68 -10.86 4.78
CA ARG A 149 15.99 -9.91 3.90
C ARG A 149 16.51 -9.99 2.47
N TRP A 150 17.80 -10.19 2.28
CA TRP A 150 18.39 -10.43 0.96
C TRP A 150 17.86 -11.71 0.31
N ALA A 151 17.78 -12.81 1.07
CA ALA A 151 17.18 -14.05 0.61
C ALA A 151 15.72 -13.85 0.17
N ALA A 152 14.90 -13.13 0.95
CA ALA A 152 13.53 -12.82 0.60
C ALA A 152 13.41 -11.99 -0.69
N ILE A 153 14.28 -10.98 -0.87
CA ILE A 153 14.34 -10.17 -2.10
C ILE A 153 14.66 -11.06 -3.31
N PHE A 154 15.66 -11.94 -3.17
CA PHE A 154 16.05 -12.82 -4.26
C PHE A 154 14.94 -13.80 -4.66
N ILE A 155 14.28 -14.41 -3.68
CA ILE A 155 13.14 -15.32 -3.92
C ILE A 155 11.99 -14.54 -4.58
N GLY A 156 11.66 -13.33 -4.11
CA GLY A 156 10.64 -12.47 -4.71
C GLY A 156 10.98 -12.08 -6.15
N PHE A 157 12.24 -11.77 -6.43
CA PHE A 157 12.72 -11.46 -7.78
C PHE A 157 12.58 -12.66 -8.73
N VAL A 158 12.98 -13.85 -8.28
CA VAL A 158 12.79 -15.09 -9.05
C VAL A 158 11.30 -15.32 -9.33
N GLY A 159 10.43 -15.14 -8.32
CA GLY A 159 8.98 -15.23 -8.51
C GLY A 159 8.46 -14.26 -9.58
N THR A 160 8.92 -13.03 -9.57
CA THR A 160 8.55 -12.00 -10.56
C THR A 160 8.98 -12.43 -11.98
N VAL A 161 10.21 -12.92 -12.13
CA VAL A 161 10.73 -13.40 -13.43
C VAL A 161 9.92 -14.59 -13.95
N LEU A 162 9.53 -15.52 -13.08
CA LEU A 162 8.70 -16.66 -13.47
C LEU A 162 7.30 -16.24 -13.95
N VAL A 163 6.73 -15.18 -13.40
CA VAL A 163 5.43 -14.64 -13.83
C VAL A 163 5.54 -13.92 -15.18
N ILE A 164 6.58 -13.11 -15.37
CA ILE A 164 6.80 -12.36 -16.62
C ILE A 164 7.11 -13.29 -17.79
N LYS A 165 7.78 -14.42 -17.54
CA LYS A 165 8.25 -15.38 -18.55
C LYS A 165 8.97 -14.68 -19.71
N PRO A 166 10.07 -13.96 -19.45
CA PRO A 166 10.79 -13.24 -20.50
C PRO A 166 11.29 -14.22 -21.57
N GLY A 167 11.10 -13.88 -22.84
CA GLY A 167 11.49 -14.72 -23.97
C GLY A 167 10.45 -15.76 -24.41
N SER A 168 9.27 -15.80 -23.83
CA SER A 168 8.13 -16.56 -24.35
C SER A 168 7.21 -15.70 -25.22
N ASP A 169 6.40 -16.32 -26.08
CA ASP A 169 5.38 -15.65 -26.89
C ASP A 169 4.30 -14.94 -26.06
N ILE A 170 4.28 -15.23 -24.75
CA ILE A 170 3.35 -14.64 -23.76
C ILE A 170 3.92 -13.32 -23.18
N PHE A 171 5.20 -13.03 -23.41
CA PHE A 171 5.84 -11.82 -22.91
C PHE A 171 5.16 -10.56 -23.47
N ASN A 172 4.71 -9.70 -22.58
CA ASN A 172 4.09 -8.43 -22.95
C ASN A 172 4.88 -7.27 -22.34
N TRP A 173 5.29 -6.33 -23.18
CA TRP A 173 5.99 -5.11 -22.76
C TRP A 173 5.25 -4.31 -21.69
N TYR A 174 3.92 -4.41 -21.67
CA TYR A 174 3.08 -3.78 -20.63
C TYR A 174 3.34 -4.34 -19.23
N SER A 175 4.01 -5.48 -19.08
CA SER A 175 4.41 -6.03 -17.76
C SER A 175 5.39 -5.14 -16.99
N ILE A 176 6.07 -4.22 -17.67
CA ILE A 176 6.94 -3.21 -17.03
C ILE A 176 6.13 -2.16 -16.26
N LEU A 177 4.89 -1.89 -16.67
CA LEU A 177 4.06 -0.84 -16.06
C LEU A 177 3.72 -1.08 -14.58
N PRO A 178 3.27 -2.27 -14.15
CA PRO A 178 3.03 -2.54 -12.73
C PRO A 178 4.29 -2.45 -11.87
N ILE A 179 5.43 -2.84 -12.44
CA ILE A 179 6.74 -2.74 -11.77
C ILE A 179 7.11 -1.27 -11.58
N GLY A 180 6.95 -0.44 -12.62
CA GLY A 180 7.15 1.00 -12.53
C GLY A 180 6.23 1.68 -11.53
N ALA A 181 4.95 1.27 -11.48
CA ALA A 181 3.98 1.74 -10.48
C ALA A 181 4.42 1.38 -9.05
N SER A 182 4.87 0.14 -8.84
CA SER A 182 5.39 -0.33 -7.56
C SER A 182 6.65 0.43 -7.12
N PHE A 183 7.55 0.75 -8.05
CA PHE A 183 8.71 1.59 -7.78
C PHE A 183 8.30 3.01 -7.34
N CYS A 184 7.39 3.66 -8.07
CA CYS A 184 6.86 4.97 -7.71
C CYS A 184 6.21 4.97 -6.31
N LEU A 185 5.41 3.95 -5.99
CA LEU A 185 4.80 3.81 -4.67
C LEU A 185 5.85 3.59 -3.58
N SER A 186 6.91 2.83 -3.86
CA SER A 186 8.01 2.60 -2.92
C SER A 186 8.78 3.88 -2.59
N LEU A 187 8.96 4.79 -3.56
CA LEU A 187 9.54 6.13 -3.33
C LEU A 187 8.71 6.95 -2.35
N ILE A 188 7.38 6.82 -2.38
CA ILE A 188 6.48 7.56 -1.49
C ILE A 188 6.58 7.03 -0.06
N HIS A 189 6.78 5.73 0.10
CA HIS A 189 6.93 5.10 1.43
C HIS A 189 8.20 5.54 2.16
N ILE A 190 9.26 5.86 1.42
CA ILE A 190 10.53 6.35 1.96
C ILE A 190 10.51 7.87 2.12
#